data_c123c90d83fbe27747e84345b80eda61
#
_entry.id   c123c90d83fbe27747e84345b80eda61
#
_cell.length_a   1.000
_cell.length_b   1.000
_cell.length_c   1.000
_cell.angle_alpha   90.00
_cell.angle_beta   90.00
_cell.angle_gamma   90.00
#
_symmetry.space_group_name_H-M   'P 1'
#
loop_
_entity.id
_entity.type
_entity.pdbx_description
1 polymer ?
#
loop_
_entity_poly.entity_id
_entity_poly.type
_entity_poly.pdbx_seq_one_letter_code
_entity_poly.pdbx_strand_id
1 'polypeptide(L)'
;MAVPYNHKAIEQKWRENWEAKPVNVDDGKKPKYYCLDMFPYPSGNGLHVGHWRGYVISDVWSRYKMMQGYYLIHPMGWDAFGLPAENYAIKMGVHPAKSTAQNIANIKRQINDIAAIYDWDREVNTTDPNFYKWTQWIFVKMFKEGLAYEKEFPINWCPSCKTGLANEEVVNGCCERCGATVTKKNLRQWMLRITKYADRLLSDLDKLDWPEKVKKMQ
;
A
#
# COMPACT_ATOMS: atom_id res chain seq x y z
N MET A 1 -6.18 -21.97 -44.44
CA MET A 1 -5.63 -20.72 -43.84
C MET A 1 -5.68 -20.86 -42.34
N ALA A 2 -4.58 -20.63 -41.63
CA ALA A 2 -4.58 -20.69 -40.17
C ALA A 2 -5.44 -19.53 -39.61
N VAL A 3 -6.32 -19.85 -38.68
CA VAL A 3 -7.13 -18.85 -37.99
C VAL A 3 -6.17 -17.94 -37.19
N PRO A 4 -6.18 -16.61 -37.39
CA PRO A 4 -5.30 -15.73 -36.68
C PRO A 4 -5.53 -15.83 -35.15
N TYR A 5 -4.47 -15.88 -34.38
CA TYR A 5 -4.51 -15.95 -32.93
C TYR A 5 -5.20 -14.70 -32.35
N ASN A 6 -6.39 -14.90 -31.79
CA ASN A 6 -7.17 -13.83 -31.15
C ASN A 6 -7.02 -13.87 -29.63
N HIS A 7 -5.95 -13.22 -29.14
CA HIS A 7 -5.64 -13.17 -27.70
C HIS A 7 -6.79 -12.58 -26.87
N LYS A 8 -7.48 -11.53 -27.36
CA LYS A 8 -8.56 -10.87 -26.60
C LYS A 8 -9.74 -11.82 -26.32
N ALA A 9 -10.14 -12.60 -27.32
CA ALA A 9 -11.23 -13.57 -27.14
C ALA A 9 -10.82 -14.70 -26.18
N ILE A 10 -9.55 -15.12 -26.22
CA ILE A 10 -9.02 -16.17 -25.34
C ILE A 10 -8.94 -15.66 -23.90
N GLU A 11 -8.42 -14.45 -23.68
CA GLU A 11 -8.33 -13.81 -22.36
C GLU A 11 -9.71 -13.62 -21.76
N GLN A 12 -10.68 -13.11 -22.50
CA GLN A 12 -12.06 -12.96 -22.05
C GLN A 12 -12.67 -14.30 -21.64
N LYS A 13 -12.56 -15.32 -22.49
CA LYS A 13 -13.05 -16.68 -22.19
C LYS A 13 -12.51 -17.21 -20.88
N TRP A 14 -11.21 -17.04 -20.63
CA TRP A 14 -10.61 -17.58 -19.41
C TRP A 14 -10.95 -16.75 -18.17
N ARG A 15 -11.09 -15.43 -18.26
CA ARG A 15 -11.60 -14.61 -17.16
C ARG A 15 -12.99 -15.07 -16.73
N GLU A 16 -13.92 -15.20 -17.67
CA GLU A 16 -15.28 -15.68 -17.41
C GLU A 16 -15.32 -17.09 -16.79
N ASN A 17 -14.44 -17.99 -17.25
CA ASN A 17 -14.33 -19.33 -16.68
C ASN A 17 -13.83 -19.32 -15.23
N TRP A 18 -12.86 -18.47 -14.90
CA TRP A 18 -12.30 -18.39 -13.55
C TRP A 18 -13.25 -17.68 -12.58
N GLU A 19 -14.01 -16.70 -13.04
CA GLU A 19 -15.08 -16.09 -12.24
C GLU A 19 -16.19 -17.11 -11.92
N ALA A 20 -16.60 -17.89 -12.91
CA ALA A 20 -17.65 -18.90 -12.73
C ALA A 20 -17.21 -20.11 -11.87
N LYS A 21 -15.91 -20.40 -11.84
CA LYS A 21 -15.33 -21.52 -11.09
C LYS A 21 -14.08 -21.06 -10.35
N PRO A 22 -14.23 -20.44 -9.17
CA PRO A 22 -13.08 -20.04 -8.37
C PRO A 22 -12.13 -21.20 -8.12
N VAL A 23 -10.84 -21.00 -8.45
CA VAL A 23 -9.82 -22.05 -8.32
C VAL A 23 -9.20 -22.08 -6.91
N ASN A 24 -9.31 -21.01 -6.17
CA ASN A 24 -8.75 -20.85 -4.82
C ASN A 24 -9.87 -21.01 -3.77
N VAL A 25 -10.26 -22.25 -3.48
CA VAL A 25 -11.31 -22.55 -2.51
C VAL A 25 -10.73 -23.17 -1.26
N ASP A 26 -11.09 -22.62 -0.10
CA ASP A 26 -10.73 -23.19 1.22
C ASP A 26 -11.67 -24.38 1.53
N ASP A 27 -11.10 -25.56 1.60
CA ASP A 27 -11.79 -26.79 2.02
C ASP A 27 -11.52 -27.13 3.52
N GLY A 28 -10.84 -26.23 4.23
CA GLY A 28 -10.44 -26.38 5.63
C GLY A 28 -9.31 -27.41 5.85
N LYS A 29 -8.79 -28.04 4.80
CA LYS A 29 -7.77 -29.10 4.87
C LYS A 29 -6.45 -28.68 4.23
N LYS A 30 -6.50 -27.82 3.22
CA LYS A 30 -5.31 -27.35 2.51
C LYS A 30 -4.40 -26.54 3.43
N PRO A 31 -3.08 -26.71 3.35
CA PRO A 31 -2.16 -25.82 4.01
C PRO A 31 -2.32 -24.40 3.44
N LYS A 32 -2.29 -23.40 4.31
CA LYS A 32 -2.44 -21.98 3.91
C LYS A 32 -1.11 -21.41 3.46
N TYR A 33 -1.13 -20.65 2.38
CA TYR A 33 -0.01 -19.85 1.92
C TYR A 33 -0.40 -18.39 1.84
N TYR A 34 0.36 -17.52 2.51
CA TYR A 34 0.10 -16.10 2.57
C TYR A 34 1.06 -15.36 1.63
N CYS A 35 0.52 -14.75 0.59
CA CYS A 35 1.25 -13.92 -0.36
C CYS A 35 0.88 -12.45 -0.16
N LEU A 36 1.87 -11.58 -0.03
CA LEU A 36 1.68 -10.15 0.20
C LEU A 36 2.15 -9.34 -0.98
N ASP A 37 1.34 -8.38 -1.36
CA ASP A 37 1.70 -7.30 -2.26
C ASP A 37 1.58 -5.94 -1.57
N MET A 38 2.31 -4.98 -2.09
CA MET A 38 2.18 -3.59 -1.69
C MET A 38 0.89 -2.99 -2.25
N PHE A 39 0.07 -2.39 -1.41
CA PHE A 39 -1.15 -1.71 -1.83
C PHE A 39 -0.82 -0.47 -2.68
N PRO A 40 -1.49 -0.27 -3.82
CA PRO A 40 -1.29 0.93 -4.62
C PRO A 40 -1.92 2.16 -3.96
N TYR A 41 -1.33 3.33 -4.21
CA TYR A 41 -1.99 4.60 -3.92
C TYR A 41 -3.07 4.88 -4.98
N PRO A 42 -4.33 5.10 -4.62
CA PRO A 42 -5.37 5.47 -5.57
C PRO A 42 -5.31 6.97 -5.93
N SER A 43 -4.12 7.47 -6.29
CA SER A 43 -3.79 8.87 -6.51
C SER A 43 -3.67 9.28 -7.98
N GLY A 44 -4.17 8.47 -8.90
CA GLY A 44 -4.07 8.73 -10.34
C GLY A 44 -5.02 7.86 -11.15
N ASN A 45 -4.98 8.04 -12.48
CA ASN A 45 -5.91 7.39 -13.39
C ASN A 45 -5.72 5.87 -13.56
N GLY A 46 -4.73 5.28 -12.88
CA GLY A 46 -4.51 3.84 -12.98
C GLY A 46 -3.11 3.41 -12.59
N LEU A 47 -2.85 2.13 -12.83
CA LEU A 47 -1.58 1.50 -12.56
C LEU A 47 -0.53 1.85 -13.64
N HIS A 48 0.71 1.93 -13.24
CA HIS A 48 1.86 2.04 -14.14
C HIS A 48 2.69 0.75 -14.15
N VAL A 49 3.64 0.63 -15.07
CA VAL A 49 4.48 -0.57 -15.26
C VAL A 49 5.17 -1.04 -13.97
N GLY A 50 5.54 -0.12 -13.08
CA GLY A 50 6.14 -0.47 -11.79
C GLY A 50 5.24 -1.32 -10.90
N HIS A 51 3.92 -1.07 -10.91
CA HIS A 51 2.96 -1.90 -10.20
C HIS A 51 2.87 -3.31 -10.81
N TRP A 52 2.81 -3.38 -12.14
CA TRP A 52 2.72 -4.66 -12.85
C TRP A 52 3.89 -5.59 -12.55
N ARG A 53 5.09 -5.05 -12.41
CA ARG A 53 6.27 -5.85 -12.07
C ARG A 53 6.10 -6.63 -10.77
N GLY A 54 5.54 -6.01 -9.74
CA GLY A 54 5.24 -6.68 -8.47
C GLY A 54 4.08 -7.67 -8.61
N TYR A 55 2.93 -7.18 -9.06
CA TYR A 55 1.68 -7.94 -9.09
C TYR A 55 1.71 -9.17 -10.00
N VAL A 56 2.41 -9.10 -11.14
CA VAL A 56 2.57 -10.27 -12.01
C VAL A 56 3.46 -11.34 -11.38
N ILE A 57 4.53 -10.94 -10.68
CA ILE A 57 5.43 -11.90 -10.03
C ILE A 57 4.70 -12.61 -8.89
N SER A 58 3.99 -11.87 -8.04
CA SER A 58 3.21 -12.46 -6.95
C SER A 58 2.06 -13.32 -7.45
N ASP A 59 1.39 -12.94 -8.54
CA ASP A 59 0.34 -13.75 -9.17
C ASP A 59 0.89 -15.09 -9.70
N VAL A 60 2.01 -15.07 -10.42
CA VAL A 60 2.66 -16.30 -10.91
C VAL A 60 3.05 -17.21 -9.75
N TRP A 61 3.64 -16.64 -8.68
CA TRP A 61 4.00 -17.42 -7.50
C TRP A 61 2.77 -17.98 -6.78
N SER A 62 1.73 -17.21 -6.68
CA SER A 62 0.45 -17.60 -6.09
C SER A 62 -0.19 -18.78 -6.83
N ARG A 63 -0.23 -18.69 -8.16
CA ARG A 63 -0.71 -19.82 -9.01
C ARG A 63 0.12 -21.06 -8.83
N TYR A 64 1.44 -20.93 -8.78
CA TYR A 64 2.34 -22.05 -8.53
C TYR A 64 2.05 -22.72 -7.18
N LYS A 65 1.84 -21.95 -6.11
CA LYS A 65 1.47 -22.48 -4.80
C LYS A 65 0.10 -23.18 -4.79
N MET A 66 -0.89 -22.63 -5.49
CA MET A 66 -2.17 -23.31 -5.65
C MET A 66 -2.05 -24.65 -6.39
N MET A 67 -1.22 -24.71 -7.43
CA MET A 67 -0.93 -25.98 -8.15
C MET A 67 -0.24 -27.01 -7.25
N GLN A 68 0.44 -26.57 -6.19
CA GLN A 68 1.03 -27.45 -5.16
C GLN A 68 0.02 -27.85 -4.09
N GLY A 69 -1.25 -27.45 -4.20
CA GLY A 69 -2.30 -27.84 -3.25
C GLY A 69 -2.50 -26.90 -2.07
N TYR A 70 -1.88 -25.71 -2.07
CA TYR A 70 -2.11 -24.73 -1.03
C TYR A 70 -3.42 -23.97 -1.25
N TYR A 71 -4.09 -23.60 -0.13
CA TYR A 71 -5.06 -22.52 -0.13
C TYR A 71 -4.32 -21.18 -0.01
N LEU A 72 -4.57 -20.31 -0.94
CA LEU A 72 -3.87 -19.03 -1.03
C LEU A 72 -4.64 -17.93 -0.29
N ILE A 73 -3.92 -17.16 0.53
CA ILE A 73 -4.38 -15.90 1.10
C ILE A 73 -3.57 -14.79 0.43
N HIS A 74 -4.19 -14.10 -0.53
CA HIS A 74 -3.56 -13.06 -1.34
C HIS A 74 -4.45 -11.81 -1.36
N PRO A 75 -4.49 -11.03 -0.26
CA PRO A 75 -5.34 -9.86 -0.16
C PRO A 75 -4.80 -8.72 -1.02
N MET A 76 -5.72 -7.88 -1.49
CA MET A 76 -5.43 -6.59 -2.10
C MET A 76 -6.09 -5.48 -1.31
N GLY A 77 -5.55 -4.29 -1.40
CA GLY A 77 -6.09 -3.13 -0.71
C GLY A 77 -5.66 -1.81 -1.34
N TRP A 78 -6.06 -0.73 -0.68
CA TRP A 78 -5.86 0.63 -1.15
C TRP A 78 -5.22 1.45 -0.04
N ASP A 79 -4.01 1.94 -0.30
CA ASP A 79 -3.35 2.92 0.57
C ASP A 79 -3.89 4.31 0.21
N ALA A 80 -5.06 4.61 0.78
CA ALA A 80 -5.95 5.65 0.28
C ALA A 80 -5.84 6.99 1.03
N PHE A 81 -5.13 7.04 2.16
CA PHE A 81 -4.82 8.27 2.88
C PHE A 81 -3.61 9.01 2.30
N GLY A 82 -3.50 10.29 2.65
CA GLY A 82 -2.29 11.07 2.50
C GLY A 82 -2.26 11.98 1.27
N LEU A 83 -1.15 12.71 1.16
CA LEU A 83 -0.96 13.77 0.17
C LEU A 83 -1.14 13.34 -1.29
N PRO A 84 -0.76 12.12 -1.72
CA PRO A 84 -0.99 11.72 -3.11
C PRO A 84 -2.47 11.78 -3.50
N ALA A 85 -3.36 11.27 -2.66
CA ALA A 85 -4.80 11.31 -2.91
C ALA A 85 -5.37 12.73 -2.81
N GLU A 86 -4.93 13.50 -1.80
CA GLU A 86 -5.37 14.89 -1.58
C GLU A 86 -4.93 15.81 -2.71
N ASN A 87 -3.67 15.76 -3.13
CA ASN A 87 -3.15 16.58 -4.23
C ASN A 87 -3.84 16.25 -5.55
N TYR A 88 -4.14 14.98 -5.81
CA TYR A 88 -4.92 14.58 -6.98
C TYR A 88 -6.32 15.19 -6.93
N ALA A 89 -6.99 15.12 -5.78
CA ALA A 89 -8.32 15.70 -5.59
C ALA A 89 -8.34 17.22 -5.78
N ILE A 90 -7.34 17.92 -5.25
CA ILE A 90 -7.16 19.38 -5.45
C ILE A 90 -6.98 19.69 -6.94
N LYS A 91 -6.10 18.96 -7.63
CA LYS A 91 -5.86 19.14 -9.07
C LYS A 91 -7.11 18.93 -9.90
N MET A 92 -7.96 17.98 -9.51
CA MET A 92 -9.21 17.65 -10.22
C MET A 92 -10.40 18.51 -9.79
N GLY A 93 -10.27 19.33 -8.74
CA GLY A 93 -11.35 20.15 -8.19
C GLY A 93 -12.50 19.32 -7.59
N VAL A 94 -12.20 18.13 -7.06
CA VAL A 94 -13.22 17.22 -6.48
C VAL A 94 -12.86 16.84 -5.06
N HIS A 95 -13.86 16.42 -4.29
CA HIS A 95 -13.61 15.93 -2.92
C HIS A 95 -12.76 14.65 -2.92
N PRO A 96 -11.75 14.51 -2.04
CA PRO A 96 -10.84 13.35 -2.01
C PRO A 96 -11.55 12.00 -1.95
N ALA A 97 -12.59 11.86 -1.15
CA ALA A 97 -13.35 10.61 -1.05
C ALA A 97 -13.95 10.18 -2.40
N LYS A 98 -14.43 11.15 -3.20
CA LYS A 98 -15.01 10.87 -4.52
C LYS A 98 -13.95 10.47 -5.55
N SER A 99 -12.87 11.23 -5.64
CA SER A 99 -11.76 10.91 -6.55
C SER A 99 -11.11 9.58 -6.20
N THR A 100 -10.89 9.31 -4.92
CA THR A 100 -10.32 8.06 -4.43
C THR A 100 -11.19 6.86 -4.78
N ALA A 101 -12.51 6.94 -4.56
CA ALA A 101 -13.43 5.87 -4.93
C ALA A 101 -13.42 5.57 -6.44
N GLN A 102 -13.38 6.61 -7.28
CA GLN A 102 -13.28 6.44 -8.74
C GLN A 102 -11.97 5.79 -9.16
N ASN A 103 -10.85 6.21 -8.55
CA ASN A 103 -9.53 5.66 -8.85
C ASN A 103 -9.43 4.19 -8.40
N ILE A 104 -9.95 3.85 -7.23
CA ILE A 104 -10.03 2.46 -6.74
C ILE A 104 -10.80 1.60 -7.74
N ALA A 105 -11.98 2.02 -8.15
CA ALA A 105 -12.78 1.26 -9.12
C ALA A 105 -12.03 1.02 -10.45
N ASN A 106 -11.32 2.05 -10.94
CA ASN A 106 -10.54 1.92 -12.17
C ASN A 106 -9.33 0.99 -12.00
N ILE A 107 -8.58 1.12 -10.90
CA ILE A 107 -7.41 0.27 -10.62
C ILE A 107 -7.84 -1.18 -10.43
N LYS A 108 -8.93 -1.42 -9.68
CA LYS A 108 -9.50 -2.76 -9.48
C LYS A 108 -9.87 -3.41 -10.82
N ARG A 109 -10.52 -2.65 -11.71
CA ARG A 109 -10.81 -3.12 -13.08
C ARG A 109 -9.53 -3.50 -13.81
N GLN A 110 -8.48 -2.68 -13.78
CA GLN A 110 -7.20 -2.98 -14.43
C GLN A 110 -6.54 -4.24 -13.88
N ILE A 111 -6.58 -4.47 -12.58
CA ILE A 111 -6.08 -5.70 -11.94
C ILE A 111 -6.89 -6.91 -12.41
N ASN A 112 -8.20 -6.78 -12.52
CA ASN A 112 -9.06 -7.84 -13.01
C ASN A 112 -8.86 -8.10 -14.52
N ASP A 113 -8.51 -7.07 -15.30
CA ASP A 113 -8.23 -7.23 -16.74
C ASP A 113 -7.04 -8.16 -17.02
N ILE A 114 -6.05 -8.22 -16.13
CA ILE A 114 -4.96 -9.22 -16.21
C ILE A 114 -5.27 -10.54 -15.52
N ALA A 115 -6.48 -10.67 -14.97
CA ALA A 115 -6.93 -11.86 -14.24
C ALA A 115 -6.01 -12.27 -13.09
N ALA A 116 -5.37 -11.32 -12.40
CA ALA A 116 -4.56 -11.60 -11.23
C ALA A 116 -5.42 -12.18 -10.09
N ILE A 117 -4.89 -13.20 -9.43
CA ILE A 117 -5.61 -13.90 -8.36
C ILE A 117 -5.43 -13.18 -7.05
N TYR A 118 -6.41 -12.35 -6.71
CA TYR A 118 -6.53 -11.71 -5.40
C TYR A 118 -7.78 -12.18 -4.66
N ASP A 119 -7.68 -12.20 -3.35
CA ASP A 119 -8.79 -12.51 -2.44
C ASP A 119 -9.59 -11.24 -2.16
N TRP A 120 -10.51 -10.92 -3.07
CA TRP A 120 -11.34 -9.72 -2.98
C TRP A 120 -12.29 -9.70 -1.78
N ASP A 121 -12.58 -10.86 -1.18
CA ASP A 121 -13.37 -10.92 0.06
C ASP A 121 -12.58 -10.36 1.27
N ARG A 122 -11.25 -10.28 1.11
CA ARG A 122 -10.34 -9.65 2.08
C ARG A 122 -9.79 -8.32 1.58
N GLU A 123 -10.53 -7.64 0.74
CA GLU A 123 -10.17 -6.29 0.27
C GLU A 123 -10.06 -5.32 1.44
N VAL A 124 -8.98 -4.53 1.46
CA VAL A 124 -8.69 -3.54 2.49
C VAL A 124 -8.72 -2.14 1.91
N ASN A 125 -9.42 -1.22 2.59
CA ASN A 125 -9.32 0.20 2.31
C ASN A 125 -8.88 0.93 3.58
N THR A 126 -7.70 1.55 3.56
CA THR A 126 -7.14 2.23 4.74
C THR A 126 -7.97 3.42 5.21
N THR A 127 -8.85 3.99 4.36
CA THR A 127 -9.78 5.06 4.72
C THR A 127 -11.14 4.56 5.24
N ASP A 128 -11.35 3.24 5.29
CA ASP A 128 -12.54 2.68 5.94
C ASP A 128 -12.44 2.86 7.46
N PRO A 129 -13.44 3.46 8.14
CA PRO A 129 -13.47 3.59 9.59
C PRO A 129 -13.31 2.26 10.33
N ASN A 130 -13.80 1.14 9.78
CA ASN A 130 -13.62 -0.19 10.35
C ASN A 130 -12.17 -0.66 10.30
N PHE A 131 -11.36 -0.12 9.38
CA PHE A 131 -9.95 -0.41 9.30
C PHE A 131 -9.14 0.55 10.18
N TYR A 132 -9.22 1.88 9.98
CA TYR A 132 -8.35 2.82 10.66
C TYR A 132 -8.63 2.97 12.17
N LYS A 133 -9.81 2.56 12.65
CA LYS A 133 -10.06 2.50 14.12
C LYS A 133 -8.99 1.72 14.88
N TRP A 134 -8.39 0.72 14.25
CA TRP A 134 -7.32 -0.07 14.87
C TRP A 134 -5.99 0.70 14.95
N THR A 135 -5.69 1.51 13.94
CA THR A 135 -4.57 2.45 14.00
C THR A 135 -4.76 3.47 15.13
N GLN A 136 -5.97 4.01 15.26
CA GLN A 136 -6.32 4.90 16.37
C GLN A 136 -6.20 4.19 17.72
N TRP A 137 -6.64 2.96 17.82
CA TRP A 137 -6.53 2.16 19.04
C TRP A 137 -5.06 1.92 19.43
N ILE A 138 -4.19 1.59 18.48
CA ILE A 138 -2.75 1.45 18.71
C ILE A 138 -2.16 2.76 19.23
N PHE A 139 -2.51 3.89 18.59
CA PHE A 139 -2.05 5.21 19.02
C PHE A 139 -2.46 5.51 20.47
N VAL A 140 -3.72 5.24 20.84
CA VAL A 140 -4.22 5.42 22.21
C VAL A 140 -3.45 4.54 23.21
N LYS A 141 -3.11 3.30 22.82
CA LYS A 141 -2.26 2.44 23.65
C LYS A 141 -0.88 3.04 23.84
N MET A 142 -0.21 3.49 22.77
CA MET A 142 1.09 4.14 22.85
C MET A 142 1.06 5.39 23.71
N PHE A 143 -0.01 6.18 23.63
CA PHE A 143 -0.20 7.36 24.47
C PHE A 143 -0.31 6.98 25.95
N LYS A 144 -1.12 5.97 26.30
CA LYS A 144 -1.28 5.49 27.68
C LYS A 144 0.02 4.92 28.26
N GLU A 145 0.87 4.32 27.44
CA GLU A 145 2.20 3.82 27.81
C GLU A 145 3.29 4.93 27.83
N GLY A 146 2.90 6.19 27.59
CA GLY A 146 3.83 7.32 27.55
C GLY A 146 4.81 7.30 26.38
N LEU A 147 4.51 6.51 25.35
CA LEU A 147 5.31 6.41 24.11
C LEU A 147 4.94 7.50 23.11
N ALA A 148 3.69 7.94 23.09
CA ALA A 148 3.24 9.09 22.32
C ALA A 148 3.07 10.32 23.23
N TYR A 149 3.49 11.48 22.76
CA TYR A 149 3.40 12.75 23.48
C TYR A 149 3.32 13.91 22.51
N GLU A 150 2.78 15.03 22.96
CA GLU A 150 2.78 16.26 22.18
C GLU A 150 3.98 17.16 22.53
N LYS A 151 4.56 17.77 21.50
CA LYS A 151 5.61 18.77 21.66
C LYS A 151 5.53 19.80 20.54
N GLU A 152 5.79 21.05 20.87
CA GLU A 152 6.07 22.07 19.86
C GLU A 152 7.46 21.85 19.29
N PHE A 153 7.53 21.69 17.96
CA PHE A 153 8.78 21.34 17.27
C PHE A 153 8.87 22.05 15.92
N PRO A 154 10.06 22.55 15.54
CA PRO A 154 10.28 23.12 14.22
C PRO A 154 10.28 22.01 13.16
N ILE A 155 9.33 22.06 12.25
CA ILE A 155 9.24 21.15 11.11
C ILE A 155 9.61 21.87 9.82
N ASN A 156 10.02 21.10 8.82
CA ASN A 156 10.09 21.61 7.45
C ASN A 156 8.67 21.86 6.95
N TRP A 157 8.40 23.06 6.47
CA TRP A 157 7.08 23.46 6.01
C TRP A 157 7.12 23.89 4.56
N CYS A 158 6.28 23.27 3.72
CA CYS A 158 6.07 23.71 2.36
C CYS A 158 4.89 24.70 2.32
N PRO A 159 5.12 25.98 1.97
CA PRO A 159 4.06 26.98 1.93
C PRO A 159 3.09 26.77 0.75
N SER A 160 3.54 26.13 -0.30
CA SER A 160 2.73 25.81 -1.49
C SER A 160 1.81 24.61 -1.24
N CYS A 161 2.35 23.49 -0.77
CA CYS A 161 1.58 22.30 -0.42
C CYS A 161 0.83 22.42 0.92
N LYS A 162 1.14 23.47 1.71
CA LYS A 162 0.56 23.72 3.05
C LYS A 162 0.68 22.51 4.00
N THR A 163 1.85 21.87 3.99
CA THR A 163 2.09 20.66 4.77
C THR A 163 3.49 20.63 5.36
N GLY A 164 3.66 19.83 6.42
CA GLY A 164 4.96 19.44 6.95
C GLY A 164 5.63 18.42 6.05
N LEU A 165 6.97 18.49 5.98
CA LEU A 165 7.79 17.59 5.19
C LEU A 165 8.77 16.85 6.08
N ALA A 166 9.02 15.58 5.81
CA ALA A 166 10.15 14.83 6.31
C ALA A 166 11.47 15.41 5.75
N ASN A 167 12.60 15.08 6.38
CA ASN A 167 13.89 15.59 5.89
C ASN A 167 14.21 15.10 4.48
N GLU A 168 13.81 13.88 4.17
CA GLU A 168 14.00 13.20 2.89
C GLU A 168 13.19 13.86 1.74
N GLU A 169 12.09 14.54 2.10
CA GLU A 169 11.22 15.26 1.15
C GLU A 169 11.72 16.69 0.84
N VAL A 170 12.87 17.09 1.44
CA VAL A 170 13.50 18.39 1.18
C VAL A 170 14.77 18.19 0.35
N VAL A 171 14.71 18.53 -0.91
CA VAL A 171 15.82 18.42 -1.86
C VAL A 171 16.35 19.82 -2.19
N ASN A 172 17.62 20.08 -1.90
CA ASN A 172 18.25 21.39 -2.12
C ASN A 172 17.47 22.58 -1.52
N GLY A 173 16.88 22.39 -0.34
CA GLY A 173 16.09 23.43 0.35
C GLY A 173 14.68 23.63 -0.24
N CYS A 174 14.28 22.82 -1.18
CA CYS A 174 12.97 22.87 -1.86
C CYS A 174 12.15 21.61 -1.57
N CYS A 175 10.83 21.74 -1.65
CA CYS A 175 9.90 20.61 -1.59
C CYS A 175 10.09 19.73 -2.84
N GLU A 176 10.38 18.45 -2.66
CA GLU A 176 10.60 17.51 -3.78
C GLU A 176 9.39 17.39 -4.73
N ARG A 177 8.17 17.69 -4.21
CA ARG A 177 6.92 17.54 -4.96
C ARG A 177 6.55 18.74 -5.81
N CYS A 178 6.72 19.97 -5.28
CA CYS A 178 6.26 21.18 -5.94
C CYS A 178 7.38 22.19 -6.24
N GLY A 179 8.61 21.94 -5.80
CA GLY A 179 9.76 22.83 -6.03
C GLY A 179 9.76 24.11 -5.20
N ALA A 180 8.74 24.38 -4.36
CA ALA A 180 8.69 25.58 -3.53
C ALA A 180 9.76 25.54 -2.43
N THR A 181 10.34 26.70 -2.12
CA THR A 181 11.31 26.85 -1.02
C THR A 181 10.67 26.47 0.31
N VAL A 182 11.34 25.58 1.02
CA VAL A 182 10.89 25.08 2.32
C VAL A 182 11.28 26.06 3.43
N THR A 183 10.39 26.30 4.37
CA THR A 183 10.62 27.12 5.56
C THR A 183 10.56 26.29 6.84
N LYS A 184 11.07 26.79 7.94
CA LYS A 184 10.86 26.19 9.26
C LYS A 184 9.62 26.80 9.90
N LYS A 185 8.76 25.95 10.47
CA LYS A 185 7.56 26.37 11.18
C LYS A 185 7.41 25.58 12.47
N ASN A 186 7.29 26.28 13.60
CA ASN A 186 6.98 25.64 14.87
C ASN A 186 5.51 25.23 14.87
N LEU A 187 5.27 23.95 15.04
CA LEU A 187 3.92 23.39 15.17
C LEU A 187 3.90 22.42 16.34
N ARG A 188 2.78 22.41 17.03
CA ARG A 188 2.47 21.39 18.02
C ARG A 188 2.23 20.08 17.29
N GLN A 189 3.08 19.08 17.59
CA GLN A 189 3.11 17.81 16.88
C GLN A 189 3.04 16.65 17.85
N TRP A 190 2.43 15.57 17.42
CA TRP A 190 2.55 14.28 18.07
C TRP A 190 3.93 13.69 17.77
N MET A 191 4.60 13.26 18.83
CA MET A 191 5.91 12.66 18.79
C MET A 191 5.85 11.26 19.38
N LEU A 192 6.68 10.34 18.85
CA LEU A 192 6.87 9.01 19.40
C LEU A 192 8.26 8.88 19.98
N ARG A 193 8.39 8.23 21.15
CA ARG A 193 9.67 7.97 21.81
C ARG A 193 10.40 6.80 21.15
N ILE A 194 10.72 6.91 19.87
CA ILE A 194 11.35 5.84 19.09
C ILE A 194 12.70 5.41 19.66
N THR A 195 13.48 6.34 20.20
CA THR A 195 14.80 6.06 20.80
C THR A 195 14.75 5.21 22.06
N LYS A 196 13.57 5.07 22.70
CA LYS A 196 13.41 4.17 23.87
C LYS A 196 13.71 2.69 23.53
N TYR A 197 13.61 2.33 22.27
CA TYR A 197 13.82 0.96 21.80
C TYR A 197 15.09 0.80 20.95
N ALA A 198 15.92 1.83 20.80
CA ALA A 198 17.07 1.81 19.91
C ALA A 198 18.03 0.65 20.23
N ASP A 199 18.46 0.51 21.49
CA ASP A 199 19.38 -0.55 21.90
C ASP A 199 18.78 -1.95 21.72
N ARG A 200 17.48 -2.08 22.02
CA ARG A 200 16.76 -3.35 21.82
C ARG A 200 16.63 -3.71 20.34
N LEU A 201 16.30 -2.75 19.51
CA LEU A 201 16.21 -2.97 18.05
C LEU A 201 17.57 -3.42 17.50
N LEU A 202 18.67 -2.79 17.94
CA LEU A 202 20.00 -3.18 17.52
C LEU A 202 20.34 -4.61 17.98
N SER A 203 20.13 -4.92 19.26
CA SER A 203 20.46 -6.25 19.81
C SER A 203 19.59 -7.38 19.25
N ASP A 204 18.38 -7.08 18.79
CA ASP A 204 17.46 -8.07 18.24
C ASP A 204 17.73 -8.38 16.75
N LEU A 205 18.56 -7.58 16.04
CA LEU A 205 18.93 -7.84 14.64
C LEU A 205 19.60 -9.20 14.44
N ASP A 206 20.44 -9.63 15.38
CA ASP A 206 21.14 -10.92 15.29
C ASP A 206 20.21 -12.11 15.36
N LYS A 207 19.00 -11.93 15.94
CA LYS A 207 17.98 -12.97 16.06
C LYS A 207 17.13 -13.14 14.80
N LEU A 208 17.28 -12.24 13.82
CA LEU A 208 16.46 -12.24 12.61
C LEU A 208 17.12 -13.07 11.51
N ASP A 209 16.31 -13.87 10.81
CA ASP A 209 16.74 -14.56 9.59
C ASP A 209 16.63 -13.63 8.39
N TRP A 210 17.43 -12.55 8.41
CA TRP A 210 17.54 -11.57 7.34
C TRP A 210 18.88 -11.64 6.64
N PRO A 211 18.94 -11.29 5.35
CA PRO A 211 20.21 -11.15 4.65
C PRO A 211 21.15 -10.16 5.35
N GLU A 212 22.42 -10.49 5.47
CA GLU A 212 23.42 -9.66 6.15
C GLU A 212 23.48 -8.22 5.64
N LYS A 213 23.28 -8.04 4.32
CA LYS A 213 23.20 -6.69 3.74
C LYS A 213 22.07 -5.87 4.33
N VAL A 214 20.92 -6.49 4.61
CA VAL A 214 19.75 -5.82 5.18
C VAL A 214 20.01 -5.48 6.64
N LYS A 215 20.57 -6.40 7.45
CA LYS A 215 20.94 -6.13 8.85
C LYS A 215 21.89 -4.95 8.98
N LYS A 216 22.89 -4.85 8.07
CA LYS A 216 23.85 -3.72 8.08
C LYS A 216 23.24 -2.38 7.68
N MET A 217 22.07 -2.35 7.07
CA MET A 217 21.38 -1.13 6.67
C MET A 217 20.48 -0.56 7.77
N GLN A 218 20.18 -1.37 8.81
CA GLN A 218 19.38 -0.98 9.96
C GLN A 218 20.26 -0.40 11.08
#